data_a8159026a9c40e67dbce0a8a6aa94e89
#
_entry.id   a8159026a9c40e67dbce0a8a6aa94e89
#
_cell.length_a   1.000
_cell.length_b   1.000
_cell.length_c   1.000
_cell.angle_alpha   90.00
_cell.angle_beta   90.00
_cell.angle_gamma   90.00
#
_symmetry.space_group_name_H-M   'P 1'
#
loop_
_entity.id
_entity.type
_entity.pdbx_description
1 polymer ?
#
loop_
_entity_poly.entity_id
_entity_poly.type
_entity_poly.pdbx_seq_one_letter_code
_entity_poly.pdbx_strand_id
1 'polypeptide(L)'
;MQEHEPDILLDAGKILDGLDTLRVGRSILCFKEVNSTNDVAWDSARQGNSDGLVILAEAQRHGRGRHGKIWLSPPGTAILMSVVLMDDSVCINPGALTIAAGLAVAEGIDQASGLHTRLKWPNDVMFEGKKLAGILVERRSYKKTFVMVIGMGINVFASPSNSSVDSPAASLAELVDSQKLSRNDIVQKILRRLDYWIIQVAASNLAMLHDMWIPRCDMIGNRVRLKAGGILHAGRVLDVEPLGGLLLVNDLGARELIPAEGTTVVK
;
A
#
# COMPACT_ATOMS: atom_id res chain seq x y z
N MET A 1 35.71 10.16 -8.46
CA MET A 1 34.24 10.18 -8.51
C MET A 1 33.84 8.78 -8.91
N GLN A 2 33.34 7.97 -7.97
CA GLN A 2 32.76 6.67 -8.30
C GLN A 2 31.44 6.97 -9.02
N GLU A 3 31.35 6.57 -10.28
CA GLU A 3 30.08 6.54 -10.99
C GLU A 3 29.13 5.62 -10.21
N HIS A 4 28.07 6.17 -9.68
CA HIS A 4 27.03 5.40 -9.01
C HIS A 4 26.27 4.68 -10.13
N GLU A 5 26.57 3.40 -10.36
CA GLU A 5 25.68 2.56 -11.16
C GLU A 5 24.30 2.58 -10.52
N PRO A 6 23.24 2.87 -11.28
CA PRO A 6 21.89 2.87 -10.71
C PRO A 6 21.59 1.49 -10.13
N ASP A 7 21.02 1.46 -8.94
CA ASP A 7 20.58 0.25 -8.21
C ASP A 7 19.45 -0.43 -9.00
N ILE A 8 19.82 -1.19 -10.03
CA ILE A 8 18.91 -1.74 -11.05
C ILE A 8 18.08 -2.89 -10.46
N LEU A 9 18.60 -3.65 -9.48
CA LEU A 9 17.93 -4.82 -8.91
C LEU A 9 17.58 -4.62 -7.43
N LEU A 10 16.44 -5.20 -7.02
CA LEU A 10 16.07 -5.31 -5.61
C LEU A 10 17.00 -6.32 -4.93
N ASP A 11 17.69 -5.88 -3.88
CA ASP A 11 18.71 -6.63 -3.14
C ASP A 11 18.38 -6.66 -1.65
N ALA A 12 18.15 -7.87 -1.15
CA ALA A 12 17.82 -8.09 0.26
C ALA A 12 18.92 -7.60 1.22
N GLY A 13 20.19 -7.77 0.85
CA GLY A 13 21.33 -7.34 1.66
C GLY A 13 21.38 -5.82 1.79
N LYS A 14 21.23 -5.09 0.67
CA LYS A 14 21.19 -3.64 0.67
C LYS A 14 19.99 -3.07 1.46
N ILE A 15 18.83 -3.74 1.35
CA ILE A 15 17.62 -3.31 2.08
C ILE A 15 17.77 -3.58 3.58
N LEU A 16 18.38 -4.70 3.97
CA LEU A 16 18.59 -5.05 5.38
C LEU A 16 19.69 -4.23 6.04
N ASP A 17 20.65 -3.72 5.26
CA ASP A 17 21.74 -2.93 5.80
C ASP A 17 21.22 -1.64 6.46
N GLY A 18 21.39 -1.56 7.79
CA GLY A 18 20.87 -0.46 8.60
C GLY A 18 19.33 -0.41 8.75
N LEU A 19 18.59 -1.45 8.36
CA LEU A 19 17.14 -1.52 8.62
C LEU A 19 16.90 -1.83 10.12
N ASP A 20 16.43 -0.82 10.85
CA ASP A 20 16.23 -0.82 12.30
C ASP A 20 14.76 -1.03 12.71
N THR A 21 14.09 -2.03 12.12
CA THR A 21 12.70 -2.36 12.38
C THR A 21 12.57 -3.43 13.48
N LEU A 22 11.45 -3.42 14.20
CA LEU A 22 11.18 -4.36 15.29
C LEU A 22 10.53 -5.66 14.81
N ARG A 23 9.66 -5.58 13.81
CA ARG A 23 8.84 -6.69 13.33
C ARG A 23 8.99 -6.94 11.83
N VAL A 24 8.80 -5.91 11.02
CA VAL A 24 8.79 -6.00 9.55
C VAL A 24 10.21 -6.04 9.02
N GLY A 25 10.49 -6.91 8.04
CA GLY A 25 11.81 -7.00 7.41
C GLY A 25 12.82 -7.86 8.16
N ARG A 26 12.39 -8.70 9.12
CA ARG A 26 13.27 -9.68 9.78
C ARG A 26 13.91 -10.65 8.80
N SER A 27 13.25 -10.93 7.70
CA SER A 27 13.79 -11.63 6.54
C SER A 27 13.17 -11.04 5.27
N ILE A 28 13.97 -11.01 4.18
CA ILE A 28 13.58 -10.49 2.87
C ILE A 28 13.92 -11.54 1.83
N LEU A 29 12.95 -11.85 0.97
CA LEU A 29 13.12 -12.74 -0.18
C LEU A 29 12.92 -11.92 -1.46
N CYS A 30 13.93 -11.94 -2.34
CA CYS A 30 13.88 -11.28 -3.64
C CYS A 30 13.77 -12.31 -4.76
N PHE A 31 12.80 -12.14 -5.64
CA PHE A 31 12.54 -13.02 -6.78
C PHE A 31 12.69 -12.26 -8.10
N LYS A 32 13.20 -12.94 -9.12
CA LYS A 32 13.20 -12.37 -10.48
C LYS A 32 11.77 -12.26 -11.02
N GLU A 33 10.97 -13.30 -10.84
CA GLU A 33 9.58 -13.34 -11.31
C GLU A 33 8.76 -14.29 -10.43
N VAL A 34 7.53 -13.90 -10.15
CA VAL A 34 6.53 -14.71 -9.43
C VAL A 34 5.16 -14.57 -10.09
N ASN A 35 4.21 -15.42 -9.74
CA ASN A 35 2.82 -15.18 -10.13
C ASN A 35 2.29 -13.93 -9.44
N SER A 36 2.40 -13.88 -8.13
CA SER A 36 2.11 -12.71 -7.30
C SER A 36 2.93 -12.79 -6.02
N THR A 37 3.48 -11.67 -5.54
CA THR A 37 4.16 -11.61 -4.25
C THR A 37 3.23 -11.97 -3.10
N ASN A 38 1.92 -11.66 -3.20
CA ASN A 38 0.93 -12.09 -2.23
C ASN A 38 0.78 -13.64 -2.21
N ASP A 39 0.88 -14.34 -3.34
CA ASP A 39 0.79 -15.80 -3.35
C ASP A 39 1.98 -16.42 -2.63
N VAL A 40 3.19 -15.93 -2.91
CA VAL A 40 4.41 -16.36 -2.19
C VAL A 40 4.29 -16.09 -0.70
N ALA A 41 3.74 -14.92 -0.31
CA ALA A 41 3.49 -14.57 1.07
C ALA A 41 2.53 -15.56 1.76
N TRP A 42 1.44 -15.94 1.09
CA TRP A 42 0.49 -16.93 1.59
C TRP A 42 1.10 -18.32 1.75
N ASP A 43 1.92 -18.75 0.78
CA ASP A 43 2.57 -20.04 0.83
C ASP A 43 3.62 -20.08 1.95
N SER A 44 4.38 -18.99 2.14
CA SER A 44 5.34 -18.86 3.24
C SER A 44 4.62 -18.89 4.61
N ALA A 45 3.50 -18.19 4.75
CA ALA A 45 2.72 -18.18 5.99
C ALA A 45 2.20 -19.57 6.39
N ARG A 46 1.88 -20.43 5.41
CA ARG A 46 1.45 -21.81 5.67
C ARG A 46 2.59 -22.69 6.21
N GLN A 47 3.83 -22.38 5.89
CA GLN A 47 5.00 -23.10 6.40
C GLN A 47 5.33 -22.72 7.85
N GLY A 48 4.76 -21.60 8.35
CA GLY A 48 5.01 -21.06 9.69
C GLY A 48 6.27 -20.19 9.75
N ASN A 49 6.42 -19.49 10.88
CA ASN A 49 7.59 -18.65 11.17
C ASN A 49 7.87 -17.51 10.17
N SER A 50 6.79 -16.95 9.60
CA SER A 50 6.87 -15.93 8.53
C SER A 50 6.42 -14.54 8.99
N ASP A 51 6.27 -14.31 10.30
CA ASP A 51 5.89 -12.99 10.79
C ASP A 51 6.96 -11.95 10.47
N GLY A 52 6.55 -10.85 9.84
CA GLY A 52 7.46 -9.80 9.38
C GLY A 52 8.25 -10.13 8.11
N LEU A 53 8.02 -11.29 7.47
CA LEU A 53 8.67 -11.65 6.20
C LEU A 53 8.25 -10.68 5.10
N VAL A 54 9.23 -10.21 4.34
CA VAL A 54 9.05 -9.36 3.16
C VAL A 54 9.37 -10.16 1.90
N ILE A 55 8.46 -10.15 0.94
CA ILE A 55 8.63 -10.73 -0.39
C ILE A 55 8.71 -9.60 -1.40
N LEU A 56 9.74 -9.60 -2.21
CA LEU A 56 9.96 -8.66 -3.31
C LEU A 56 10.10 -9.43 -4.63
N ALA A 57 9.63 -8.82 -5.72
CA ALA A 57 9.83 -9.39 -7.06
C ALA A 57 10.10 -8.30 -8.10
N GLU A 58 10.93 -8.64 -9.11
CA GLU A 58 11.17 -7.77 -10.27
C GLU A 58 10.00 -7.79 -11.25
N ALA A 59 9.25 -8.89 -11.29
CA ALA A 59 8.08 -9.05 -12.15
C ALA A 59 6.99 -9.92 -11.51
N GLN A 60 5.73 -9.63 -11.86
CA GLN A 60 4.57 -10.46 -11.55
C GLN A 60 3.83 -10.84 -12.82
N ARG A 61 3.52 -12.14 -13.00
CA ARG A 61 2.67 -12.62 -14.12
C ARG A 61 1.21 -12.32 -13.90
N HIS A 62 0.74 -12.39 -12.65
CA HIS A 62 -0.65 -12.21 -12.25
C HIS A 62 -0.74 -11.26 -11.05
N GLY A 63 -0.19 -10.04 -11.22
CA GLY A 63 -0.27 -9.00 -10.20
C GLY A 63 -1.73 -8.68 -9.88
N ARG A 64 -2.05 -8.56 -8.58
CA ARG A 64 -3.44 -8.37 -8.12
C ARG A 64 -3.64 -6.99 -7.51
N GLY A 65 -4.80 -6.42 -7.83
CA GLY A 65 -5.40 -5.29 -7.14
C GLY A 65 -6.72 -5.70 -6.48
N ARG A 66 -7.45 -4.75 -5.93
CA ARG A 66 -8.77 -4.97 -5.31
C ARG A 66 -9.81 -5.34 -6.36
N HIS A 67 -10.82 -6.10 -5.95
CA HIS A 67 -11.98 -6.47 -6.77
C HIS A 67 -11.61 -7.16 -8.08
N GLY A 68 -10.59 -8.00 -8.08
CA GLY A 68 -10.15 -8.73 -9.28
C GLY A 68 -9.41 -7.88 -10.33
N LYS A 69 -9.12 -6.62 -10.04
CA LYS A 69 -8.28 -5.78 -10.90
C LYS A 69 -6.86 -6.32 -10.95
N ILE A 70 -6.18 -6.08 -12.06
CA ILE A 70 -4.80 -6.50 -12.28
C ILE A 70 -3.87 -5.32 -11.94
N TRP A 71 -2.75 -5.62 -11.26
CA TRP A 71 -1.63 -4.70 -11.15
C TRP A 71 -0.65 -4.96 -12.29
N LEU A 72 -0.42 -3.94 -13.11
CA LEU A 72 0.46 -4.01 -14.27
C LEU A 72 1.71 -3.17 -14.03
N SER A 73 2.89 -3.73 -14.29
CA SER A 73 4.15 -3.00 -14.33
C SER A 73 5.15 -3.73 -15.25
N PRO A 74 5.96 -3.03 -16.03
CA PRO A 74 7.07 -3.65 -16.74
C PRO A 74 8.08 -4.26 -15.75
N PRO A 75 8.74 -5.37 -16.08
CA PRO A 75 9.75 -5.99 -15.22
C PRO A 75 10.85 -4.99 -14.83
N GLY A 76 11.28 -5.01 -13.58
CA GLY A 76 12.38 -4.19 -13.08
C GLY A 76 12.06 -2.70 -12.87
N THR A 77 10.83 -2.25 -13.12
CA THR A 77 10.49 -0.81 -13.07
C THR A 77 9.69 -0.38 -11.83
N ALA A 78 9.10 -1.33 -11.12
CA ALA A 78 8.27 -1.08 -9.97
C ALA A 78 8.86 -1.73 -8.70
N ILE A 79 8.33 -1.35 -7.54
CA ILE A 79 8.45 -2.13 -6.33
C ILE A 79 7.19 -2.97 -6.22
N LEU A 80 7.36 -4.29 -6.27
CA LEU A 80 6.32 -5.29 -6.09
C LEU A 80 6.63 -6.01 -4.79
N MET A 81 5.90 -5.67 -3.72
CA MET A 81 6.24 -6.07 -2.36
C MET A 81 5.02 -6.64 -1.63
N SER A 82 5.25 -7.68 -0.83
CA SER A 82 4.26 -8.18 0.13
C SER A 82 4.90 -8.41 1.48
N VAL A 83 4.19 -8.05 2.55
CA VAL A 83 4.61 -8.27 3.94
C VAL A 83 3.62 -9.21 4.61
N VAL A 84 4.15 -10.23 5.31
CA VAL A 84 3.37 -11.18 6.10
C VAL A 84 3.28 -10.69 7.53
N LEU A 85 2.06 -10.66 8.07
CA LEU A 85 1.82 -10.47 9.51
C LEU A 85 1.03 -11.66 10.03
N MET A 86 1.53 -12.27 11.10
CA MET A 86 0.86 -13.37 11.81
C MET A 86 0.41 -12.86 13.17
N ASP A 87 -0.87 -12.96 13.47
CA ASP A 87 -1.43 -12.46 14.73
C ASP A 87 -2.33 -13.50 15.36
N ASP A 88 -1.95 -13.95 16.56
CA ASP A 88 -2.73 -14.89 17.35
C ASP A 88 -3.80 -14.18 18.20
N SER A 89 -3.72 -12.84 18.32
CA SER A 89 -4.54 -12.06 19.26
C SER A 89 -5.79 -11.43 18.66
N VAL A 90 -6.09 -11.65 17.37
CA VAL A 90 -7.32 -11.17 16.68
C VAL A 90 -7.43 -9.64 16.48
N CYS A 91 -6.50 -8.84 16.98
CA CYS A 91 -6.76 -7.41 17.20
C CYS A 91 -6.50 -6.49 16.02
N ILE A 92 -5.79 -6.92 14.97
CA ILE A 92 -5.46 -5.99 13.87
C ILE A 92 -6.58 -5.98 12.83
N ASN A 93 -7.21 -4.82 12.66
CA ASN A 93 -8.25 -4.62 11.65
C ASN A 93 -7.63 -4.42 10.25
N PRO A 94 -8.08 -5.15 9.19
CA PRO A 94 -7.55 -5.01 7.84
C PRO A 94 -7.72 -3.60 7.25
N GLY A 95 -8.79 -2.88 7.61
CA GLY A 95 -9.01 -1.50 7.21
C GLY A 95 -7.96 -0.56 7.79
N ALA A 96 -7.69 -0.67 9.10
CA ALA A 96 -6.64 0.10 9.76
C ALA A 96 -5.25 -0.20 9.18
N LEU A 97 -4.96 -1.47 8.85
CA LEU A 97 -3.73 -1.84 8.15
C LEU A 97 -3.63 -1.24 6.75
N THR A 98 -4.75 -1.16 6.02
CA THR A 98 -4.75 -0.54 4.69
C THR A 98 -4.39 0.95 4.78
N ILE A 99 -4.97 1.66 5.77
CA ILE A 99 -4.67 3.06 6.06
C ILE A 99 -3.22 3.24 6.50
N ALA A 100 -2.74 2.40 7.43
CA ALA A 100 -1.37 2.40 7.91
C ALA A 100 -0.34 2.15 6.79
N ALA A 101 -0.60 1.16 5.93
CA ALA A 101 0.26 0.86 4.79
C ALA A 101 0.24 2.00 3.74
N GLY A 102 -0.91 2.63 3.52
CA GLY A 102 -1.02 3.82 2.67
C GLY A 102 -0.15 4.96 3.19
N LEU A 103 -0.20 5.27 4.49
CA LEU A 103 0.67 6.26 5.14
C LEU A 103 2.15 5.87 5.00
N ALA A 104 2.50 4.61 5.31
CA ALA A 104 3.88 4.15 5.24
C ALA A 104 4.47 4.30 3.83
N VAL A 105 3.69 3.96 2.80
CA VAL A 105 4.11 4.11 1.39
C VAL A 105 4.24 5.59 1.03
N ALA A 106 3.28 6.43 1.41
CA ALA A 106 3.31 7.86 1.14
C ALA A 106 4.54 8.52 1.79
N GLU A 107 4.77 8.26 3.08
CA GLU A 107 5.90 8.81 3.83
C GLU A 107 7.25 8.29 3.32
N GLY A 108 7.35 7.01 2.97
CA GLY A 108 8.56 6.42 2.39
C GLY A 108 8.91 7.01 1.02
N ILE A 109 7.91 7.22 0.16
CA ILE A 109 8.07 7.91 -1.12
C ILE A 109 8.52 9.36 -0.90
N ASP A 110 7.83 10.11 -0.01
CA ASP A 110 8.15 11.50 0.27
C ASP A 110 9.60 11.65 0.76
N GLN A 111 10.05 10.79 1.68
CA GLN A 111 11.42 10.78 2.19
C GLN A 111 12.47 10.43 1.13
N ALA A 112 12.11 9.61 0.13
CA ALA A 112 13.05 9.20 -0.92
C ALA A 112 13.12 10.19 -2.08
N SER A 113 12.01 10.86 -2.39
CA SER A 113 11.87 11.67 -3.59
C SER A 113 11.74 13.17 -3.35
N GLY A 114 11.45 13.59 -2.11
CA GLY A 114 11.12 14.97 -1.77
C GLY A 114 9.72 15.41 -2.22
N LEU A 115 8.91 14.50 -2.73
CA LEU A 115 7.52 14.79 -3.10
C LEU A 115 6.65 14.91 -1.84
N HIS A 116 5.46 15.49 -2.02
CA HIS A 116 4.39 15.51 -1.02
C HIS A 116 3.18 14.75 -1.58
N THR A 117 3.20 13.43 -1.41
CA THR A 117 2.16 12.54 -1.92
C THR A 117 0.86 12.71 -1.16
N ARG A 118 -0.23 12.38 -1.85
CA ARG A 118 -1.61 12.44 -1.33
C ARG A 118 -2.16 11.03 -1.21
N LEU A 119 -3.20 10.88 -0.42
CA LEU A 119 -3.88 9.61 -0.19
C LEU A 119 -5.30 9.66 -0.73
N LYS A 120 -5.66 8.65 -1.49
CA LYS A 120 -7.02 8.45 -1.99
C LYS A 120 -7.59 7.18 -1.38
N TRP A 121 -8.63 7.37 -0.58
CA TRP A 121 -9.33 6.25 0.02
C TRP A 121 -9.88 5.30 -1.07
N PRO A 122 -9.81 3.99 -0.83
CA PRO A 122 -9.34 3.38 0.41
C PRO A 122 -7.84 3.03 0.43
N ASN A 123 -7.12 3.02 -0.70
CA ASN A 123 -5.87 2.26 -0.80
C ASN A 123 -4.87 2.78 -1.83
N ASP A 124 -5.03 3.99 -2.32
CA ASP A 124 -4.15 4.54 -3.36
C ASP A 124 -3.29 5.69 -2.83
N VAL A 125 -2.02 5.70 -3.23
CA VAL A 125 -1.11 6.84 -3.07
C VAL A 125 -1.05 7.59 -4.39
N MET A 126 -1.25 8.91 -4.33
CA MET A 126 -1.45 9.78 -5.47
C MET A 126 -0.44 10.93 -5.49
N PHE A 127 -0.18 11.47 -6.66
CA PHE A 127 0.49 12.76 -6.85
C PHE A 127 -0.16 13.48 -8.04
N GLU A 128 -0.62 14.71 -7.83
CA GLU A 128 -1.32 15.54 -8.84
C GLU A 128 -2.43 14.78 -9.59
N GLY A 129 -3.25 14.04 -8.86
CA GLY A 129 -4.36 13.26 -9.41
C GLY A 129 -3.97 11.97 -10.14
N LYS A 130 -2.67 11.63 -10.22
CA LYS A 130 -2.16 10.38 -10.81
C LYS A 130 -1.76 9.39 -9.74
N LYS A 131 -2.03 8.11 -9.99
CA LYS A 131 -1.72 7.04 -9.05
C LYS A 131 -0.24 6.65 -9.13
N LEU A 132 0.45 6.72 -7.99
CA LEU A 132 1.83 6.25 -7.81
C LEU A 132 1.91 4.85 -7.22
N ALA A 133 1.01 4.54 -6.27
CA ALA A 133 1.02 3.24 -5.60
C ALA A 133 -0.38 2.75 -5.25
N GLY A 134 -0.51 1.44 -5.06
CA GLY A 134 -1.71 0.79 -4.58
C GLY A 134 -1.41 -0.26 -3.52
N ILE A 135 -2.28 -0.35 -2.53
CA ILE A 135 -2.18 -1.27 -1.40
C ILE A 135 -3.30 -2.32 -1.48
N LEU A 136 -2.98 -3.56 -1.19
CA LEU A 136 -3.93 -4.67 -1.10
C LEU A 136 -3.68 -5.46 0.19
N VAL A 137 -4.54 -5.28 1.18
CA VAL A 137 -4.51 -6.09 2.41
C VAL A 137 -5.49 -7.24 2.27
N GLU A 138 -4.98 -8.45 2.42
CA GLU A 138 -5.77 -9.68 2.45
C GLU A 138 -5.66 -10.32 3.83
N ARG A 139 -6.75 -10.86 4.37
CA ARG A 139 -6.80 -11.57 5.65
C ARG A 139 -7.35 -12.98 5.46
N ARG A 140 -6.69 -13.96 6.03
CA ARG A 140 -7.19 -15.35 6.09
C ARG A 140 -6.94 -15.94 7.48
N SER A 141 -7.80 -16.87 7.88
CA SER A 141 -7.57 -17.69 9.06
C SER A 141 -6.80 -18.94 8.66
N TYR A 142 -5.74 -19.26 9.39
CA TYR A 142 -4.98 -20.49 9.23
C TYR A 142 -4.76 -21.13 10.60
N LYS A 143 -5.36 -22.32 10.83
CA LYS A 143 -5.43 -22.95 12.15
C LYS A 143 -6.06 -21.99 13.18
N LYS A 144 -5.33 -21.59 14.21
CA LYS A 144 -5.79 -20.65 15.26
C LYS A 144 -5.25 -19.24 15.08
N THR A 145 -4.43 -19.00 14.04
CA THR A 145 -3.76 -17.73 13.78
C THR A 145 -4.47 -16.99 12.65
N PHE A 146 -4.62 -15.68 12.77
CA PHE A 146 -4.96 -14.83 11.63
C PHE A 146 -3.68 -14.41 10.90
N VAL A 147 -3.68 -14.62 9.60
CA VAL A 147 -2.60 -14.18 8.73
C VAL A 147 -3.11 -13.03 7.89
N MET A 148 -2.34 -11.96 7.82
CA MET A 148 -2.56 -10.84 6.94
C MET A 148 -1.38 -10.68 5.99
N VAL A 149 -1.69 -10.43 4.73
CA VAL A 149 -0.70 -10.13 3.70
C VAL A 149 -0.97 -8.71 3.21
N ILE A 150 0.03 -7.85 3.34
CA ILE A 150 0.00 -6.46 2.86
C ILE A 150 0.75 -6.40 1.54
N GLY A 151 0.03 -6.43 0.42
CA GLY A 151 0.59 -6.23 -0.91
C GLY A 151 0.71 -4.74 -1.23
N MET A 152 1.85 -4.34 -1.78
CA MET A 152 2.15 -2.97 -2.19
C MET A 152 2.78 -2.98 -3.57
N GLY A 153 2.18 -2.24 -4.50
CA GLY A 153 2.74 -1.97 -5.82
C GLY A 153 3.06 -0.49 -5.95
N ILE A 154 4.30 -0.14 -6.30
CA ILE A 154 4.75 1.25 -6.44
C ILE A 154 5.41 1.45 -7.81
N ASN A 155 4.94 2.42 -8.58
CA ASN A 155 5.51 2.80 -9.86
C ASN A 155 6.76 3.65 -9.65
N VAL A 156 7.95 3.11 -9.90
CA VAL A 156 9.21 3.83 -9.70
C VAL A 156 9.77 4.36 -11.01
N PHE A 157 10.12 3.51 -11.96
CA PHE A 157 10.76 3.91 -13.23
C PHE A 157 9.80 3.92 -14.41
N ALA A 158 8.65 3.25 -14.31
CA ALA A 158 7.62 3.28 -15.31
C ALA A 158 6.23 3.18 -14.68
N SER A 159 5.25 3.75 -15.34
CA SER A 159 3.83 3.59 -15.03
C SER A 159 3.11 2.79 -16.14
N PRO A 160 2.01 2.10 -15.84
CA PRO A 160 1.19 1.49 -16.88
C PRO A 160 0.59 2.57 -17.79
N SER A 161 0.40 2.25 -19.09
CA SER A 161 -0.26 3.18 -20.02
C SER A 161 -1.68 3.53 -19.54
N ASN A 162 -2.10 4.77 -19.73
CA ASN A 162 -3.43 5.23 -19.31
C ASN A 162 -4.60 4.45 -19.95
N SER A 163 -4.36 3.80 -21.11
CA SER A 163 -5.34 2.91 -21.75
C SER A 163 -5.52 1.56 -21.04
N SER A 164 -4.60 1.20 -20.17
CA SER A 164 -4.58 -0.10 -19.46
C SER A 164 -5.09 -0.02 -18.03
N VAL A 165 -5.46 1.18 -17.54
CA VAL A 165 -5.83 1.41 -16.14
C VAL A 165 -7.07 2.29 -15.99
N ASP A 166 -7.84 2.09 -14.92
CA ASP A 166 -9.08 2.85 -14.64
C ASP A 166 -8.84 4.29 -14.17
N SER A 167 -7.62 4.61 -13.75
CA SER A 167 -7.24 5.95 -13.26
C SER A 167 -5.89 6.32 -13.84
N PRO A 168 -5.63 7.60 -14.15
CA PRO A 168 -4.32 8.04 -14.56
C PRO A 168 -3.24 7.58 -13.58
N ALA A 169 -2.14 7.07 -14.10
CA ALA A 169 -0.98 6.64 -13.32
C ALA A 169 0.24 7.47 -13.67
N ALA A 170 1.19 7.55 -12.75
CA ALA A 170 2.52 8.08 -12.97
C ALA A 170 3.55 7.22 -12.26
N SER A 171 4.82 7.35 -12.66
CA SER A 171 5.98 6.81 -11.96
C SER A 171 6.76 7.92 -11.28
N LEU A 172 7.59 7.57 -10.30
CA LEU A 172 8.45 8.55 -9.63
C LEU A 172 9.46 9.16 -10.60
N ALA A 173 9.99 8.38 -11.56
CA ALA A 173 10.94 8.84 -12.56
C ALA A 173 10.35 9.87 -13.54
N GLU A 174 9.02 9.96 -13.67
CA GLU A 174 8.35 11.02 -14.43
C GLU A 174 8.26 12.35 -13.66
N LEU A 175 8.49 12.33 -12.34
CA LEU A 175 8.22 13.45 -11.43
C LEU A 175 9.49 14.04 -10.82
N VAL A 176 10.54 13.22 -10.67
CA VAL A 176 11.83 13.64 -10.09
C VAL A 176 12.99 13.07 -10.93
N ASP A 177 14.20 13.57 -10.65
CA ASP A 177 15.41 13.08 -11.29
C ASP A 177 15.61 11.57 -11.02
N SER A 178 15.47 10.76 -12.06
CA SER A 178 15.53 9.31 -11.99
C SER A 178 16.88 8.78 -11.51
N GLN A 179 17.98 9.52 -11.70
CA GLN A 179 19.32 9.14 -11.23
C GLN A 179 19.43 9.15 -9.70
N LYS A 180 18.53 9.86 -9.01
CA LYS A 180 18.47 9.92 -7.55
C LYS A 180 17.56 8.86 -6.94
N LEU A 181 16.86 8.08 -7.75
CA LEU A 181 15.94 7.06 -7.28
C LEU A 181 16.65 5.71 -7.10
N SER A 182 16.54 5.15 -5.91
CA SER A 182 16.91 3.76 -5.59
C SER A 182 15.69 3.01 -5.08
N ARG A 183 15.31 1.91 -5.75
CA ARG A 183 14.23 1.05 -5.27
C ARG A 183 14.53 0.44 -3.91
N ASN A 184 15.80 0.10 -3.65
CA ASN A 184 16.23 -0.44 -2.37
C ASN A 184 16.06 0.58 -1.24
N ASP A 185 16.45 1.84 -1.45
CA ASP A 185 16.27 2.92 -0.48
C ASP A 185 14.79 3.24 -0.23
N ILE A 186 13.96 3.27 -1.29
CA ILE A 186 12.51 3.47 -1.17
C ILE A 186 11.89 2.34 -0.34
N VAL A 187 12.23 1.07 -0.62
CA VAL A 187 11.75 -0.09 0.14
C VAL A 187 12.14 0.05 1.61
N GLN A 188 13.41 0.36 1.90
CA GLN A 188 13.90 0.50 3.26
C GLN A 188 13.12 1.57 4.04
N LYS A 189 12.90 2.75 3.44
CA LYS A 189 12.11 3.83 4.05
C LYS A 189 10.65 3.41 4.29
N ILE A 190 10.03 2.74 3.32
CA ILE A 190 8.66 2.21 3.47
C ILE A 190 8.60 1.19 4.62
N LEU A 191 9.56 0.25 4.70
CA LEU A 191 9.55 -0.78 5.74
C LEU A 191 9.67 -0.19 7.15
N ARG A 192 10.54 0.83 7.36
CA ARG A 192 10.63 1.55 8.64
C ARG A 192 9.30 2.22 9.01
N ARG A 193 8.66 2.89 8.06
CA ARG A 193 7.37 3.54 8.32
C ARG A 193 6.24 2.53 8.52
N LEU A 194 6.25 1.42 7.78
CA LEU A 194 5.27 0.35 7.92
C LEU A 194 5.37 -0.34 9.29
N ASP A 195 6.59 -0.64 9.73
CA ASP A 195 6.85 -1.21 11.07
C ASP A 195 6.30 -0.29 12.18
N TYR A 196 6.61 0.99 12.10
CA TYR A 196 6.10 2.00 13.01
C TYR A 196 4.56 2.01 13.06
N TRP A 197 3.90 2.09 11.90
CA TRP A 197 2.44 2.17 11.83
C TRP A 197 1.75 0.88 12.25
N ILE A 198 2.33 -0.29 11.97
CA ILE A 198 1.80 -1.57 12.47
C ILE A 198 1.81 -1.61 13.99
N ILE A 199 2.89 -1.12 14.62
CA ILE A 199 2.99 -1.03 16.08
C ILE A 199 1.90 -0.08 16.64
N GLN A 200 1.66 1.08 16.00
CA GLN A 200 0.62 2.00 16.43
C GLN A 200 -0.78 1.38 16.32
N VAL A 201 -1.06 0.68 15.20
CA VAL A 201 -2.34 -0.03 15.01
C VAL A 201 -2.52 -1.14 16.05
N ALA A 202 -1.48 -1.92 16.33
CA ALA A 202 -1.52 -2.98 17.36
C ALA A 202 -1.72 -2.40 18.76
N ALA A 203 -1.20 -1.21 19.04
CA ALA A 203 -1.42 -0.47 20.28
C ALA A 203 -2.77 0.27 20.33
N SER A 204 -3.63 0.13 19.31
CA SER A 204 -4.92 0.83 19.18
C SER A 204 -4.81 2.36 19.13
N ASN A 205 -3.68 2.91 18.70
CA ASN A 205 -3.47 4.35 18.54
C ASN A 205 -4.14 4.87 17.24
N LEU A 206 -5.44 4.59 17.07
CA LEU A 206 -6.19 4.88 15.85
C LEU A 206 -6.41 6.39 15.63
N ALA A 207 -6.48 7.18 16.69
CA ALA A 207 -6.58 8.64 16.56
C ALA A 207 -5.33 9.22 15.88
N MET A 208 -4.14 8.77 16.25
CA MET A 208 -2.89 9.18 15.62
C MET A 208 -2.84 8.80 14.13
N LEU A 209 -3.33 7.60 13.80
CA LEU A 209 -3.42 7.14 12.41
C LEU A 209 -4.35 8.05 11.59
N HIS A 210 -5.50 8.42 12.14
CA HIS A 210 -6.46 9.34 11.56
C HIS A 210 -5.86 10.73 11.34
N ASP A 211 -5.27 11.31 12.37
CA ASP A 211 -4.70 12.66 12.34
C ASP A 211 -3.58 12.81 11.29
N MET A 212 -2.86 11.73 11.01
CA MET A 212 -1.81 11.73 9.98
C MET A 212 -2.35 11.43 8.57
N TRP A 213 -3.48 10.72 8.46
CA TRP A 213 -4.11 10.43 7.18
C TRP A 213 -4.90 11.61 6.62
N ILE A 214 -5.75 12.26 7.44
CA ILE A 214 -6.69 13.28 6.99
C ILE A 214 -6.03 14.44 6.24
N PRO A 215 -4.91 15.03 6.72
CA PRO A 215 -4.25 16.12 5.99
C PRO A 215 -3.74 15.73 4.60
N ARG A 216 -3.55 14.43 4.35
CA ARG A 216 -3.12 13.89 3.06
C ARG A 216 -4.27 13.47 2.15
N CYS A 217 -5.52 13.44 2.64
CA CYS A 217 -6.66 12.94 1.91
C CYS A 217 -7.34 14.04 1.08
N ASP A 218 -7.21 13.95 -0.25
CA ASP A 218 -7.84 14.92 -1.17
C ASP A 218 -9.37 14.72 -1.33
N MET A 219 -9.94 13.69 -0.70
CA MET A 219 -11.36 13.41 -0.83
C MET A 219 -12.22 14.19 0.16
N ILE A 220 -11.63 14.66 1.28
CA ILE A 220 -12.37 15.40 2.32
C ILE A 220 -13.01 16.65 1.75
N GLY A 221 -14.30 16.86 2.05
CA GLY A 221 -15.09 17.97 1.54
C GLY A 221 -15.59 17.82 0.10
N ASN A 222 -15.04 16.87 -0.66
CA ASN A 222 -15.42 16.63 -2.05
C ASN A 222 -16.63 15.70 -2.16
N ARG A 223 -17.42 15.90 -3.24
CA ARG A 223 -18.51 15.02 -3.58
C ARG A 223 -17.98 13.78 -4.29
N VAL A 224 -18.44 12.62 -3.84
CA VAL A 224 -18.04 11.32 -4.42
C VAL A 224 -19.28 10.47 -4.74
N ARG A 225 -19.07 9.49 -5.62
CA ARG A 225 -20.01 8.40 -5.89
C ARG A 225 -19.31 7.09 -5.61
N LEU A 226 -19.94 6.25 -4.80
CA LEU A 226 -19.40 4.96 -4.37
C LEU A 226 -20.40 3.86 -4.71
N LYS A 227 -19.88 2.70 -5.10
CA LYS A 227 -20.69 1.48 -5.23
C LYS A 227 -20.26 0.51 -4.14
N ALA A 228 -21.14 0.23 -3.17
CA ALA A 228 -20.91 -0.67 -2.06
C ALA A 228 -22.02 -1.71 -2.00
N GLY A 229 -21.70 -3.02 -1.94
CA GLY A 229 -22.70 -4.08 -1.90
C GLY A 229 -23.73 -4.05 -3.07
N GLY A 230 -23.35 -3.50 -4.22
CA GLY A 230 -24.25 -3.32 -5.37
C GLY A 230 -25.07 -2.01 -5.34
N ILE A 231 -25.10 -1.29 -4.22
CA ILE A 231 -25.85 -0.04 -4.02
C ILE A 231 -24.94 1.17 -4.36
N LEU A 232 -25.53 2.18 -4.99
CA LEU A 232 -24.86 3.42 -5.28
C LEU A 232 -25.11 4.42 -4.14
N HIS A 233 -24.02 4.91 -3.54
CA HIS A 233 -24.01 5.97 -2.54
C HIS A 233 -23.40 7.23 -3.15
N ALA A 234 -23.98 8.39 -2.87
CA ALA A 234 -23.46 9.67 -3.33
C ALA A 234 -23.56 10.71 -2.22
N GLY A 235 -22.51 11.47 -2.01
CA GLY A 235 -22.47 12.46 -0.95
C GLY A 235 -21.14 13.19 -0.88
N ARG A 236 -21.06 14.14 0.06
CA ARG A 236 -19.81 14.83 0.40
C ARG A 236 -19.07 14.02 1.45
N VAL A 237 -17.79 13.81 1.26
CA VAL A 237 -16.92 13.14 2.22
C VAL A 237 -16.72 14.03 3.44
N LEU A 238 -17.08 13.54 4.60
CA LEU A 238 -16.86 14.23 5.87
C LEU A 238 -15.56 13.77 6.52
N ASP A 239 -15.31 12.45 6.49
CA ASP A 239 -14.19 11.86 7.22
C ASP A 239 -13.80 10.50 6.66
N VAL A 240 -12.63 10.01 7.06
CA VAL A 240 -12.15 8.63 6.84
C VAL A 240 -11.97 7.98 8.20
N GLU A 241 -12.84 7.02 8.51
CA GLU A 241 -12.73 6.27 9.74
C GLU A 241 -11.49 5.36 9.75
N PRO A 242 -10.67 5.38 10.81
CA PRO A 242 -9.43 4.61 10.88
C PRO A 242 -9.59 3.10 10.69
N LEU A 243 -10.77 2.57 10.98
CA LEU A 243 -11.10 1.15 10.76
C LEU A 243 -11.48 0.84 9.30
N GLY A 244 -11.37 1.82 8.41
CA GLY A 244 -11.48 1.63 6.97
C GLY A 244 -12.81 2.05 6.37
N GLY A 245 -13.63 2.85 7.07
CA GLY A 245 -14.86 3.43 6.55
C GLY A 245 -14.67 4.82 5.94
N LEU A 246 -15.55 5.20 5.01
CA LEU A 246 -15.67 6.58 4.51
C LEU A 246 -17.00 7.17 5.00
N LEU A 247 -16.92 8.23 5.79
CA LEU A 247 -18.10 8.91 6.28
C LEU A 247 -18.59 9.93 5.24
N LEU A 248 -19.82 9.76 4.76
CA LEU A 248 -20.47 10.65 3.82
C LEU A 248 -21.62 11.41 4.47
N VAL A 249 -21.93 12.58 3.93
CA VAL A 249 -23.25 13.24 4.09
C VAL A 249 -23.92 13.29 2.72
N ASN A 250 -25.10 12.71 2.59
CA ASN A 250 -25.87 12.72 1.36
C ASN A 250 -26.66 14.05 1.18
N ASP A 251 -27.37 14.20 0.06
CA ASP A 251 -28.11 15.42 -0.27
C ASP A 251 -29.31 15.69 0.66
N LEU A 252 -29.76 14.70 1.41
CA LEU A 252 -30.81 14.82 2.42
C LEU A 252 -30.27 15.17 3.80
N GLY A 253 -28.93 15.34 3.93
CA GLY A 253 -28.25 15.63 5.19
C GLY A 253 -28.01 14.38 6.07
N ALA A 254 -28.36 13.18 5.61
CA ALA A 254 -28.11 11.96 6.35
C ALA A 254 -26.62 11.56 6.25
N ARG A 255 -26.06 11.12 7.38
CA ARG A 255 -24.69 10.62 7.45
C ARG A 255 -24.68 9.11 7.26
N GLU A 256 -23.76 8.64 6.42
CA GLU A 256 -23.59 7.23 6.07
C GLU A 256 -22.13 6.86 6.20
N LEU A 257 -21.83 5.77 6.93
CA LEU A 257 -20.49 5.18 6.97
C LEU A 257 -20.42 4.05 5.94
N ILE A 258 -19.60 4.23 4.93
CA ILE A 258 -19.43 3.27 3.84
C ILE A 258 -18.15 2.48 4.09
N PRO A 259 -18.23 1.13 4.27
CA PRO A 259 -17.06 0.30 4.51
C PRO A 259 -16.15 0.26 3.27
N ALA A 260 -14.83 0.16 3.48
CA ALA A 260 -13.89 0.00 2.37
C ALA A 260 -14.05 -1.35 1.65
N GLU A 261 -14.39 -2.39 2.43
CA GLU A 261 -14.61 -3.73 1.87
C GLU A 261 -15.79 -3.73 0.89
N GLY A 262 -15.60 -4.30 -0.29
CA GLY A 262 -16.62 -4.36 -1.34
C GLY A 262 -16.98 -3.01 -1.98
N THR A 263 -16.28 -1.91 -1.65
CA THR A 263 -16.57 -0.57 -2.17
C THR A 263 -15.60 -0.14 -3.27
N THR A 264 -16.16 0.44 -4.32
CA THR A 264 -15.43 1.05 -5.44
C THR A 264 -15.86 2.51 -5.60
N VAL A 265 -14.90 3.41 -5.80
CA VAL A 265 -15.16 4.81 -6.18
C VAL A 265 -15.58 4.82 -7.66
N VAL A 266 -16.76 5.39 -7.94
CA VAL A 266 -17.30 5.51 -9.30
C VAL A 266 -17.03 6.92 -9.80
N LYS A 267 -16.65 7.03 -11.08
CA LYS A 267 -16.45 8.34 -11.73
C LYS A 267 -17.79 9.07 -11.98
#